data_2a9a25bc316c1bacdc115a65eec8e2e7
#
_entry.id   2a9a25bc316c1bacdc115a65eec8e2e7
#
_cell.length_a   1.000
_cell.length_b   1.000
_cell.length_c   1.000
_cell.angle_alpha   90.00
_cell.angle_beta   90.00
_cell.angle_gamma   90.00
#
_symmetry.space_group_name_H-M   'P 1'
#
loop_
_entity.id
_entity.type
_entity.pdbx_description
1 polymer ?
#
loop_
_entity_poly.entity_id
_entity_poly.type
_entity_poly.pdbx_seq_one_letter_code
_entity_poly.pdbx_strand_id
1 'polypeptide(L)'
;CGFQSDAFALFESTLQKKFEVQELDYFQPLIESFGRNYLLQSGEAPALFSILECAPNSADKVVEILDSYNTGVYAFDNKSFLVKMIENLSEDFNYVLFICAFIVFIFLTLSFGRVELSLMAIIPLSISWVWILGIMGIMDLRFNIVNIILATFIFGQGDDYTIFVTEGLMNEYTHRKKVLASYKNSILLSALIMFIGIGTLIVAKHPAMRSLAEVTIIGMAVVLLMAYLFPPLIFKWLTRTKKGYRLMPITLKNLLVTIFSFIVFIVGSIILTTIGFLLLTIGGKSEKNKLKFHTYLCNTFRLLVKAIPLVDCHLHNTTHEDFSKPGIIICNHQSHLDLMYTLMLNPKIICLTNKWVWNCPFYGNIIRFAEFYPVSEGLDDKCVNLLKGAIERGYSILIFPEGTRSEDCS
;
A
#
# COMPACT_ATOMS: atom_id res chain seq x y z
N CYS A 1 37.15 18.33 73.74
CA CYS A 1 37.39 17.65 72.47
C CYS A 1 38.73 16.93 72.67
N GLY A 2 38.82 15.60 72.62
CA GLY A 2 39.91 14.74 73.02
C GLY A 2 41.04 14.58 71.96
N PHE A 3 41.40 15.66 71.27
CA PHE A 3 42.55 15.61 70.35
C PHE A 3 43.83 16.10 71.13
N GLN A 4 44.90 15.40 70.89
CA GLN A 4 46.23 15.86 71.38
C GLN A 4 46.60 17.16 70.67
N SER A 5 47.35 18.07 71.37
CA SER A 5 47.66 19.41 70.85
C SER A 5 48.48 19.40 69.55
N ASP A 6 49.11 18.31 69.22
CA ASP A 6 49.92 18.11 68.02
C ASP A 6 49.20 17.29 66.88
N ALA A 7 47.95 16.86 67.13
CA ALA A 7 47.22 16.04 66.17
C ALA A 7 47.02 16.69 64.75
N PHE A 8 47.07 18.00 64.69
CA PHE A 8 46.94 18.77 63.45
C PHE A 8 48.25 19.44 62.99
N ALA A 9 49.38 19.22 63.70
CA ALA A 9 50.66 19.87 63.36
C ALA A 9 51.11 19.56 61.90
N LEU A 10 50.88 18.34 61.38
CA LEU A 10 51.19 17.96 60.03
C LEU A 10 50.27 18.71 59.02
N PHE A 11 49.02 18.88 59.37
CA PHE A 11 48.03 19.61 58.50
C PHE A 11 48.35 21.10 58.45
N GLU A 12 48.68 21.70 59.58
CA GLU A 12 49.11 23.13 59.69
C GLU A 12 50.43 23.38 58.94
N SER A 13 51.39 22.47 59.03
CA SER A 13 52.64 22.57 58.26
C SER A 13 52.41 22.43 56.78
N THR A 14 51.45 21.64 56.40
CA THR A 14 51.06 21.43 54.97
C THR A 14 50.34 22.66 54.41
N LEU A 15 49.48 23.34 55.20
CA LEU A 15 48.84 24.61 54.82
C LEU A 15 49.83 25.76 54.66
N GLN A 16 50.95 25.75 55.37
CA GLN A 16 52.00 26.77 55.24
C GLN A 16 52.97 26.53 54.08
N LYS A 17 52.96 25.35 53.47
CA LYS A 17 53.80 25.02 52.33
C LYS A 17 53.38 25.83 51.09
N LYS A 18 54.34 26.53 50.49
CA LYS A 18 54.16 27.05 49.16
C LYS A 18 54.22 25.89 48.15
N PHE A 19 53.14 25.62 47.52
CA PHE A 19 53.08 24.61 46.44
C PHE A 19 53.52 25.29 45.15
N GLU A 20 54.46 24.65 44.44
CA GLU A 20 54.82 25.02 43.08
C GLU A 20 53.79 24.38 42.11
N VAL A 21 53.48 25.10 41.03
CA VAL A 21 52.60 24.56 39.92
C VAL A 21 53.36 23.40 39.32
N GLN A 22 52.80 22.24 39.39
CA GLN A 22 53.29 21.01 38.77
C GLN A 22 52.54 20.75 37.47
N GLU A 23 53.22 20.08 36.53
CA GLU A 23 52.56 19.62 35.29
C GLU A 23 51.57 18.49 35.57
N LEU A 24 50.58 18.31 34.69
CA LEU A 24 49.50 17.33 34.86
C LEU A 24 50.02 15.90 35.04
N ASP A 25 51.15 15.58 34.41
CA ASP A 25 51.81 14.27 34.50
C ASP A 25 52.27 13.89 35.88
N TYR A 26 52.63 14.88 36.72
CA TYR A 26 52.99 14.65 38.14
C TYR A 26 51.80 14.04 38.94
N PHE A 27 50.58 14.37 38.57
CA PHE A 27 49.36 13.89 39.19
C PHE A 27 48.77 12.63 38.55
N GLN A 28 49.44 12.04 37.57
CA GLN A 28 48.97 10.84 36.83
C GLN A 28 48.48 9.73 37.80
N PRO A 29 49.17 9.33 38.88
CA PRO A 29 48.69 8.29 39.79
C PRO A 29 47.40 8.66 40.52
N LEU A 30 47.19 9.95 40.82
CA LEU A 30 45.98 10.48 41.43
C LEU A 30 44.84 10.53 40.41
N ILE A 31 45.13 10.93 39.19
CA ILE A 31 44.19 10.97 38.08
C ILE A 31 43.71 9.56 37.75
N GLU A 32 44.60 8.57 37.71
CA GLU A 32 44.24 7.17 37.47
C GLU A 32 43.36 6.58 38.58
N SER A 33 43.60 6.96 39.85
CA SER A 33 42.82 6.41 40.95
C SER A 33 41.50 7.15 41.23
N PHE A 34 41.49 8.47 41.14
CA PHE A 34 40.32 9.30 41.52
C PHE A 34 39.79 10.19 40.39
N GLY A 35 40.67 10.60 39.46
CA GLY A 35 40.35 11.58 38.40
C GLY A 35 39.82 10.97 37.09
N ARG A 36 39.91 9.66 36.94
CA ARG A 36 39.54 8.97 35.68
C ARG A 36 38.11 9.25 35.19
N ASN A 37 37.22 9.52 36.13
CA ASN A 37 35.82 9.86 35.82
C ASN A 37 35.58 11.36 35.57
N TYR A 38 36.57 12.21 35.88
CA TYR A 38 36.45 13.67 35.83
C TYR A 38 37.41 14.33 34.84
N LEU A 39 38.47 13.63 34.41
CA LEU A 39 39.45 14.12 33.46
C LEU A 39 39.49 13.22 32.22
N LEU A 40 39.09 13.76 31.10
CA LEU A 40 39.17 13.09 29.80
C LEU A 40 40.45 13.55 29.10
N GLN A 41 41.44 12.66 29.01
CA GLN A 41 42.64 12.84 28.19
C GLN A 41 42.38 12.24 26.81
N SER A 42 41.67 12.97 25.96
CA SER A 42 41.43 12.55 24.58
C SER A 42 41.70 13.72 23.63
N GLY A 43 42.73 13.58 22.81
CA GLY A 43 43.08 14.58 21.81
C GLY A 43 44.06 15.64 22.30
N GLU A 44 44.12 16.78 21.60
CA GLU A 44 45.12 17.84 21.81
C GLU A 44 44.93 18.67 23.11
N ALA A 45 43.73 18.59 23.74
CA ALA A 45 43.44 19.31 24.97
C ALA A 45 42.70 18.43 25.99
N PRO A 46 43.13 18.40 27.29
CA PRO A 46 42.40 17.68 28.33
C PRO A 46 41.07 18.37 28.63
N ALA A 47 40.01 17.58 28.78
CA ALA A 47 38.68 18.07 29.16
C ALA A 47 38.39 17.70 30.62
N LEU A 48 37.98 18.68 31.40
CA LEU A 48 37.56 18.51 32.79
C LEU A 48 36.03 18.34 32.83
N PHE A 49 35.56 17.25 33.41
CA PHE A 49 34.14 16.99 33.64
C PHE A 49 33.77 17.35 35.08
N SER A 50 32.78 18.22 35.25
CA SER A 50 32.30 18.67 36.56
C SER A 50 30.77 18.44 36.67
N ILE A 51 30.33 17.97 37.83
CA ILE A 51 28.89 17.77 38.11
C ILE A 51 28.43 18.97 38.95
N LEU A 52 27.42 19.67 38.43
CA LEU A 52 26.74 20.79 39.08
C LEU A 52 25.37 20.33 39.57
N GLU A 53 25.14 20.42 40.88
CA GLU A 53 23.82 20.24 41.46
C GLU A 53 23.05 21.56 41.46
N CYS A 54 21.91 21.59 40.85
CA CYS A 54 21.03 22.75 40.78
C CYS A 54 19.59 22.39 41.16
N ALA A 55 18.79 23.38 41.49
CA ALA A 55 17.36 23.17 41.76
C ALA A 55 16.62 22.62 40.51
N PRO A 56 15.62 21.73 40.66
CA PRO A 56 15.02 21.00 39.56
C PRO A 56 14.49 21.84 38.39
N ASN A 57 14.16 23.10 38.63
CA ASN A 57 13.59 24.02 37.62
C ASN A 57 14.59 25.06 37.10
N SER A 58 15.88 24.96 37.47
CA SER A 58 16.91 25.93 37.09
C SER A 58 17.97 25.37 36.16
N ALA A 59 17.90 24.08 35.80
CA ALA A 59 18.86 23.43 34.92
C ALA A 59 18.98 24.14 33.57
N ASP A 60 17.88 24.42 32.90
CA ASP A 60 17.87 25.09 31.58
C ASP A 60 18.51 26.47 31.63
N LYS A 61 18.26 27.24 32.70
CA LYS A 61 18.88 28.56 32.90
C LYS A 61 20.39 28.47 33.15
N VAL A 62 20.82 27.46 33.88
CA VAL A 62 22.26 27.22 34.14
C VAL A 62 22.97 26.82 32.85
N VAL A 63 22.38 25.97 32.03
CA VAL A 63 22.91 25.60 30.71
C VAL A 63 23.00 26.84 29.82
N GLU A 64 21.94 27.64 29.72
CA GLU A 64 21.91 28.89 28.93
C GLU A 64 22.99 29.89 29.35
N ILE A 65 23.18 30.06 30.67
CA ILE A 65 24.24 30.93 31.23
C ILE A 65 25.63 30.39 30.84
N LEU A 66 25.87 29.10 30.99
CA LEU A 66 27.17 28.50 30.67
C LEU A 66 27.49 28.54 29.17
N ASP A 67 26.51 28.30 28.33
CA ASP A 67 26.66 28.42 26.88
C ASP A 67 26.94 29.86 26.43
N SER A 68 26.45 30.86 27.18
CA SER A 68 26.70 32.28 26.87
C SER A 68 28.16 32.71 27.06
N TYR A 69 28.95 31.98 27.86
CA TYR A 69 30.36 32.31 28.10
C TYR A 69 31.31 31.99 26.93
N ASN A 70 30.89 31.20 25.95
CA ASN A 70 31.63 30.92 24.70
C ASN A 70 33.14 30.58 24.88
N THR A 71 33.53 29.98 25.98
CA THR A 71 34.92 29.74 26.42
C THR A 71 35.33 28.27 26.43
N GLY A 72 34.74 27.44 25.54
CA GLY A 72 35.02 26.01 25.50
C GLY A 72 34.40 25.21 26.66
N VAL A 73 33.43 25.79 27.36
CA VAL A 73 32.61 25.13 28.38
C VAL A 73 31.34 24.62 27.71
N TYR A 74 31.12 23.31 27.83
CA TYR A 74 29.88 22.65 27.35
C TYR A 74 29.08 22.20 28.55
N ALA A 75 27.85 22.66 28.69
CA ALA A 75 26.96 22.24 29.76
C ALA A 75 25.78 21.46 29.17
N PHE A 76 25.39 20.39 29.80
CA PHE A 76 24.18 19.64 29.47
C PHE A 76 23.49 19.11 30.71
N ASP A 77 22.20 19.15 30.74
CA ASP A 77 21.40 18.46 31.75
C ASP A 77 21.20 17.00 31.34
N ASN A 78 21.44 16.10 32.30
CA ASN A 78 21.32 14.67 32.07
C ASN A 78 19.89 14.26 31.60
N LYS A 79 18.86 14.94 32.13
CA LYS A 79 17.47 14.70 31.74
C LYS A 79 17.22 15.17 30.30
N SER A 80 17.62 16.37 29.97
CA SER A 80 17.47 16.94 28.60
C SER A 80 18.31 16.17 27.58
N PHE A 81 19.49 15.70 27.95
CA PHE A 81 20.32 14.83 27.12
C PHE A 81 19.63 13.50 26.82
N LEU A 82 19.09 12.83 27.85
CA LEU A 82 18.34 11.58 27.64
C LEU A 82 17.08 11.77 26.79
N VAL A 83 16.36 12.88 27.00
CA VAL A 83 15.16 13.19 26.18
C VAL A 83 15.56 13.36 24.71
N LYS A 84 16.56 14.21 24.42
CA LYS A 84 17.06 14.41 23.06
C LYS A 84 17.59 13.12 22.43
N MET A 85 18.28 12.30 23.22
CA MET A 85 18.77 11.00 22.75
C MET A 85 17.62 10.07 22.35
N ILE A 86 16.52 10.04 23.13
CA ILE A 86 15.34 9.23 22.82
C ILE A 86 14.61 9.80 21.59
N GLU A 87 14.51 11.13 21.48
CA GLU A 87 13.89 11.77 20.31
C GLU A 87 14.66 11.44 19.02
N ASN A 88 15.98 11.65 19.01
CA ASN A 88 16.83 11.31 17.87
C ASN A 88 16.73 9.81 17.52
N LEU A 89 16.79 8.95 18.54
CA LEU A 89 16.67 7.51 18.35
C LEU A 89 15.31 7.13 17.75
N SER A 90 14.23 7.82 18.14
CA SER A 90 12.89 7.61 17.60
C SER A 90 12.78 8.07 16.15
N GLU A 91 13.40 9.20 15.79
CA GLU A 91 13.46 9.69 14.41
C GLU A 91 14.25 8.75 13.52
N ASP A 92 15.46 8.35 13.95
CA ASP A 92 16.29 7.40 13.23
C ASP A 92 15.58 6.04 13.06
N PHE A 93 14.86 5.59 14.09
CA PHE A 93 14.07 4.37 14.05
C PHE A 93 12.99 4.42 12.98
N ASN A 94 12.21 5.50 12.93
CA ASN A 94 11.18 5.67 11.90
C ASN A 94 11.79 5.67 10.50
N TYR A 95 12.90 6.38 10.31
CA TYR A 95 13.60 6.45 9.02
C TYR A 95 14.08 5.06 8.56
N VAL A 96 14.75 4.33 9.44
CA VAL A 96 15.25 2.97 9.18
C VAL A 96 14.07 2.03 8.87
N LEU A 97 12.97 2.13 9.61
CA LEU A 97 11.79 1.31 9.42
C LEU A 97 11.15 1.52 8.04
N PHE A 98 11.02 2.77 7.58
CA PHE A 98 10.51 3.06 6.24
C PHE A 98 11.44 2.54 5.13
N ILE A 99 12.76 2.71 5.29
CA ILE A 99 13.73 2.19 4.32
C ILE A 99 13.66 0.65 4.26
N CYS A 100 13.67 -0.02 5.41
CA CYS A 100 13.55 -1.47 5.48
C CYS A 100 12.25 -1.96 4.83
N ALA A 101 11.11 -1.34 5.18
CA ALA A 101 9.83 -1.69 4.58
C ALA A 101 9.83 -1.51 3.05
N PHE A 102 10.46 -0.45 2.55
CA PHE A 102 10.58 -0.21 1.11
C PHE A 102 11.47 -1.26 0.41
N ILE A 103 12.62 -1.60 1.01
CA ILE A 103 13.51 -2.63 0.49
C ILE A 103 12.79 -3.99 0.47
N VAL A 104 12.14 -4.36 1.56
CA VAL A 104 11.35 -5.61 1.66
C VAL A 104 10.23 -5.62 0.61
N PHE A 105 9.53 -4.50 0.41
CA PHE A 105 8.50 -4.38 -0.64
C PHE A 105 9.05 -4.67 -2.04
N ILE A 106 10.24 -4.13 -2.38
CA ILE A 106 10.88 -4.39 -3.66
C ILE A 106 11.21 -5.88 -3.80
N PHE A 107 11.86 -6.47 -2.78
CA PHE A 107 12.21 -7.89 -2.81
C PHE A 107 11.00 -8.80 -2.94
N LEU A 108 9.92 -8.51 -2.20
CA LEU A 108 8.67 -9.26 -2.29
C LEU A 108 8.03 -9.11 -3.68
N THR A 109 8.08 -7.91 -4.25
CA THR A 109 7.54 -7.68 -5.60
C THR A 109 8.32 -8.46 -6.66
N LEU A 110 9.63 -8.54 -6.52
CA LEU A 110 10.47 -9.37 -7.39
C LEU A 110 10.22 -10.87 -7.16
N SER A 111 10.07 -11.30 -5.92
CA SER A 111 9.85 -12.70 -5.55
C SER A 111 8.48 -13.22 -5.99
N PHE A 112 7.42 -12.50 -5.69
CA PHE A 112 6.05 -12.89 -6.07
C PHE A 112 5.72 -12.56 -7.53
N GLY A 113 6.47 -11.65 -8.17
CA GLY A 113 6.20 -11.16 -9.51
C GLY A 113 4.90 -10.34 -9.62
N ARG A 114 4.28 -9.96 -8.50
CA ARG A 114 2.99 -9.26 -8.44
C ARG A 114 2.93 -8.31 -7.25
N VAL A 115 2.69 -7.05 -7.54
CA VAL A 115 2.58 -5.97 -6.54
C VAL A 115 1.46 -6.23 -5.52
N GLU A 116 0.34 -6.83 -5.95
CA GLU A 116 -0.82 -7.10 -5.08
C GLU A 116 -0.47 -8.08 -3.95
N LEU A 117 0.36 -9.08 -4.25
CA LEU A 117 0.78 -10.06 -3.25
C LEU A 117 1.77 -9.45 -2.26
N SER A 118 2.67 -8.59 -2.73
CA SER A 118 3.60 -7.84 -1.88
C SER A 118 2.86 -6.89 -0.94
N LEU A 119 1.87 -6.16 -1.47
CA LEU A 119 1.00 -5.30 -0.64
C LEU A 119 0.20 -6.12 0.37
N MET A 120 -0.29 -7.30 -0.03
CA MET A 120 -1.01 -8.20 0.88
C MET A 120 -0.13 -8.70 2.03
N ALA A 121 1.17 -8.85 1.82
CA ALA A 121 2.11 -9.21 2.87
C ALA A 121 2.45 -8.02 3.80
N ILE A 122 2.61 -6.81 3.27
CA ILE A 122 3.09 -5.64 4.03
C ILE A 122 1.96 -4.88 4.74
N ILE A 123 0.77 -4.75 4.13
CA ILE A 123 -0.35 -4.01 4.74
C ILE A 123 -0.71 -4.52 6.14
N PRO A 124 -0.82 -5.83 6.40
CA PRO A 124 -1.09 -6.35 7.75
C PRO A 124 -0.07 -5.91 8.78
N LEU A 125 1.20 -5.81 8.39
CA LEU A 125 2.27 -5.35 9.27
C LEU A 125 2.10 -3.89 9.67
N SER A 126 1.79 -3.02 8.71
CA SER A 126 1.50 -1.60 8.98
C SER A 126 0.29 -1.43 9.91
N ILE A 127 -0.76 -2.23 9.71
CA ILE A 127 -1.92 -2.26 10.60
C ILE A 127 -1.54 -2.77 11.99
N SER A 128 -0.71 -3.82 12.08
CA SER A 128 -0.21 -4.36 13.34
C SER A 128 0.48 -3.29 14.18
N TRP A 129 1.28 -2.43 13.53
CA TRP A 129 1.97 -1.35 14.21
C TRP A 129 1.01 -0.39 14.89
N VAL A 130 -0.03 0.05 14.17
CA VAL A 130 -1.06 0.93 14.75
C VAL A 130 -1.75 0.26 15.95
N TRP A 131 -2.02 -1.04 15.86
CA TRP A 131 -2.63 -1.80 16.95
C TRP A 131 -1.69 -1.94 18.15
N ILE A 132 -0.40 -2.22 17.91
CA ILE A 132 0.61 -2.31 18.98
C ILE A 132 0.70 -0.99 19.73
N LEU A 133 0.80 0.15 19.02
CA LEU A 133 0.82 1.47 19.63
C LEU A 133 -0.45 1.76 20.44
N GLY A 134 -1.61 1.38 19.90
CA GLY A 134 -2.90 1.53 20.59
C GLY A 134 -2.98 0.73 21.89
N ILE A 135 -2.56 -0.54 21.88
CA ILE A 135 -2.56 -1.41 23.07
C ILE A 135 -1.54 -0.90 24.09
N MET A 136 -0.35 -0.51 23.67
CA MET A 136 0.66 0.08 24.56
C MET A 136 0.13 1.35 25.23
N GLY A 137 -0.58 2.22 24.46
CA GLY A 137 -1.20 3.42 25.01
C GLY A 137 -2.28 3.12 26.07
N ILE A 138 -3.12 2.09 25.85
CA ILE A 138 -4.14 1.66 26.83
C ILE A 138 -3.50 1.09 28.10
N MET A 139 -2.37 0.41 27.97
CA MET A 139 -1.64 -0.20 29.09
C MET A 139 -0.64 0.76 29.77
N ASP A 140 -0.58 2.02 29.36
CA ASP A 140 0.43 3.02 29.79
C ASP A 140 1.89 2.54 29.67
N LEU A 141 2.15 1.70 28.64
CA LEU A 141 3.48 1.24 28.31
C LEU A 141 4.16 2.26 27.40
N ARG A 142 5.37 2.69 27.78
CA ARG A 142 6.13 3.69 27.02
C ARG A 142 7.36 3.07 26.37
N PHE A 143 7.73 3.63 25.24
CA PHE A 143 9.00 3.27 24.63
C PHE A 143 10.16 3.75 25.50
N ASN A 144 11.17 2.91 25.59
CA ASN A 144 12.46 3.21 26.17
C ASN A 144 13.57 2.74 25.22
N ILE A 145 14.81 3.10 25.48
CA ILE A 145 15.96 2.81 24.63
C ILE A 145 16.08 1.30 24.34
N VAL A 146 15.68 0.45 25.29
CA VAL A 146 15.83 -1.00 25.16
C VAL A 146 14.70 -1.60 24.35
N ASN A 147 13.44 -1.23 24.62
CA ASN A 147 12.29 -1.83 23.95
C ASN A 147 12.06 -1.28 22.53
N ILE A 148 12.54 -0.08 22.19
CA ILE A 148 12.43 0.48 20.84
C ILE A 148 13.27 -0.32 19.83
N ILE A 149 14.42 -0.83 20.24
CA ILE A 149 15.26 -1.70 19.39
C ILE A 149 14.52 -2.99 19.07
N LEU A 150 13.74 -3.51 20.01
CA LEU A 150 13.00 -4.74 19.82
C LEU A 150 11.79 -4.55 18.89
N ALA A 151 11.27 -3.35 18.75
CA ALA A 151 10.21 -3.07 17.80
C ALA A 151 10.65 -3.40 16.36
N THR A 152 11.91 -3.14 15.97
CA THR A 152 12.44 -3.56 14.66
C THR A 152 12.43 -5.07 14.49
N PHE A 153 12.72 -5.80 15.55
CA PHE A 153 12.70 -7.26 15.55
C PHE A 153 11.26 -7.82 15.36
N ILE A 154 10.27 -7.21 16.02
CA ILE A 154 8.85 -7.57 15.85
C ILE A 154 8.41 -7.37 14.41
N PHE A 155 8.88 -6.30 13.75
CA PHE A 155 8.61 -6.05 12.33
C PHE A 155 9.19 -7.15 11.44
N GLY A 156 10.45 -7.53 11.61
CA GLY A 156 11.08 -8.57 10.82
C GLY A 156 10.38 -9.93 10.97
N GLN A 157 9.99 -10.30 12.20
CA GLN A 157 9.21 -11.53 12.43
C GLN A 157 7.80 -11.45 11.84
N GLY A 158 7.20 -10.26 11.85
CA GLY A 158 5.88 -10.02 11.28
C GLY A 158 5.84 -10.21 9.78
N ASP A 159 6.85 -9.73 9.08
CA ASP A 159 7.02 -9.92 7.65
C ASP A 159 7.07 -11.41 7.30
N ASP A 160 7.89 -12.19 8.01
CA ASP A 160 8.01 -13.62 7.79
C ASP A 160 6.65 -14.33 7.91
N TYR A 161 5.86 -14.02 8.94
CA TYR A 161 4.56 -14.66 9.14
C TYR A 161 3.57 -14.33 8.02
N THR A 162 3.52 -13.07 7.58
CA THR A 162 2.63 -12.65 6.50
C THR A 162 3.07 -13.21 5.15
N ILE A 163 4.37 -13.32 4.89
CA ILE A 163 4.94 -13.93 3.69
C ILE A 163 4.56 -15.40 3.63
N PHE A 164 4.79 -16.17 4.71
CA PHE A 164 4.44 -17.59 4.75
C PHE A 164 2.95 -17.85 4.56
N VAL A 165 2.07 -17.03 5.16
CA VAL A 165 0.62 -17.15 4.95
C VAL A 165 0.26 -16.85 3.49
N THR A 166 0.87 -15.81 2.90
CA THR A 166 0.65 -15.43 1.50
C THR A 166 1.11 -16.53 0.55
N GLU A 167 2.28 -17.11 0.79
CA GLU A 167 2.80 -18.23 0.01
C GLU A 167 1.92 -19.47 0.14
N GLY A 168 1.48 -19.80 1.35
CA GLY A 168 0.52 -20.87 1.58
C GLY A 168 -0.79 -20.71 0.81
N LEU A 169 -1.32 -19.48 0.76
CA LEU A 169 -2.52 -19.13 -0.02
C LEU A 169 -2.28 -19.27 -1.52
N MET A 170 -1.14 -18.81 -2.02
CA MET A 170 -0.77 -18.94 -3.43
C MET A 170 -0.62 -20.41 -3.82
N ASN A 171 0.07 -21.19 -3.00
CA ASN A 171 0.30 -22.61 -3.24
C ASN A 171 -1.03 -23.36 -3.27
N GLU A 172 -1.93 -23.11 -2.31
CA GLU A 172 -3.28 -23.67 -2.29
C GLU A 172 -4.10 -23.29 -3.54
N TYR A 173 -4.00 -22.03 -3.96
CA TYR A 173 -4.71 -21.53 -5.15
C TYR A 173 -4.19 -22.16 -6.44
N THR A 174 -2.87 -22.28 -6.59
CA THR A 174 -2.23 -22.79 -7.81
C THR A 174 -2.39 -24.31 -7.94
N HIS A 175 -2.12 -25.04 -6.87
CA HIS A 175 -2.08 -26.52 -6.91
C HIS A 175 -3.39 -27.17 -6.48
N ARG A 176 -4.37 -26.39 -6.02
CA ARG A 176 -5.68 -26.88 -5.52
C ARG A 176 -5.56 -27.89 -4.35
N LYS A 177 -4.44 -27.89 -3.63
CA LYS A 177 -4.19 -28.72 -2.44
C LYS A 177 -4.33 -27.88 -1.18
N LYS A 178 -4.99 -28.41 -0.16
CA LYS A 178 -5.16 -27.75 1.15
C LYS A 178 -3.85 -27.77 1.93
N VAL A 179 -2.98 -26.81 1.75
CA VAL A 179 -1.67 -26.71 2.42
C VAL A 179 -1.57 -25.53 3.41
N LEU A 180 -2.48 -24.57 3.35
CA LEU A 180 -2.47 -23.37 4.19
C LEU A 180 -2.43 -23.69 5.70
N ALA A 181 -3.12 -24.77 6.13
CA ALA A 181 -3.12 -25.18 7.53
C ALA A 181 -1.71 -25.58 8.01
N SER A 182 -0.91 -26.23 7.16
CA SER A 182 0.47 -26.60 7.49
C SER A 182 1.34 -25.34 7.68
N TYR A 183 1.25 -24.37 6.77
CA TYR A 183 1.95 -23.09 6.89
C TYR A 183 1.57 -22.37 8.19
N LYS A 184 0.28 -22.27 8.49
CA LYS A 184 -0.21 -21.65 9.73
C LYS A 184 0.31 -22.37 10.99
N ASN A 185 0.31 -23.69 11.01
CA ASN A 185 0.84 -24.46 12.13
C ASN A 185 2.34 -24.21 12.35
N SER A 186 3.13 -24.12 11.27
CA SER A 186 4.55 -23.81 11.35
C SER A 186 4.80 -22.42 11.92
N ILE A 187 4.01 -21.42 11.50
CA ILE A 187 4.07 -20.07 12.03
C ILE A 187 3.69 -20.04 13.53
N LEU A 188 2.62 -20.76 13.91
CA LEU A 188 2.20 -20.84 15.30
C LEU A 188 3.29 -21.44 16.19
N LEU A 189 3.93 -22.53 15.73
CA LEU A 189 5.03 -23.16 16.47
C LEU A 189 6.23 -22.20 16.61
N SER A 190 6.61 -21.50 15.54
CA SER A 190 7.67 -20.49 15.58
C SER A 190 7.33 -19.38 16.58
N ALA A 191 6.10 -18.84 16.51
CA ALA A 191 5.65 -17.83 17.43
C ALA A 191 5.67 -18.29 18.90
N LEU A 192 5.23 -19.53 19.17
CA LEU A 192 5.27 -20.10 20.54
C LEU A 192 6.68 -20.21 21.06
N ILE A 193 7.66 -20.64 20.26
CA ILE A 193 9.07 -20.70 20.66
C ILE A 193 9.56 -19.31 21.03
N MET A 194 9.24 -18.30 20.25
CA MET A 194 9.62 -16.92 20.55
C MET A 194 8.90 -16.37 21.77
N PHE A 195 7.61 -16.67 21.97
CA PHE A 195 6.86 -16.31 23.19
C PHE A 195 7.51 -16.91 24.45
N ILE A 196 7.94 -18.17 24.39
CA ILE A 196 8.62 -18.80 25.52
C ILE A 196 10.00 -18.16 25.73
N GLY A 197 10.80 -17.99 24.68
CA GLY A 197 12.15 -17.44 24.76
C GLY A 197 12.18 -16.03 25.36
N ILE A 198 11.47 -15.09 24.75
CA ILE A 198 11.46 -13.69 25.21
C ILE A 198 10.52 -13.51 26.41
N GLY A 199 9.41 -14.26 26.47
CA GLY A 199 8.45 -14.21 27.56
C GLY A 199 9.04 -14.53 28.92
N THR A 200 10.09 -15.36 29.00
CA THR A 200 10.81 -15.63 30.27
C THR A 200 11.40 -14.38 30.88
N LEU A 201 11.71 -13.35 30.11
CA LEU A 201 12.24 -12.08 30.59
C LEU A 201 11.22 -11.27 31.42
N ILE A 202 9.93 -11.64 31.41
CA ILE A 202 8.89 -10.97 32.24
C ILE A 202 9.17 -11.16 33.74
N VAL A 203 9.87 -12.24 34.11
CA VAL A 203 10.26 -12.55 35.50
C VAL A 203 11.59 -11.87 35.91
N ALA A 204 12.24 -11.18 34.97
CA ALA A 204 13.50 -10.51 35.23
C ALA A 204 13.34 -9.40 36.28
N LYS A 205 14.33 -9.27 37.15
CA LYS A 205 14.39 -8.21 38.20
C LYS A 205 14.63 -6.83 37.58
N HIS A 206 15.36 -6.77 36.46
CA HIS A 206 15.70 -5.52 35.81
C HIS A 206 14.50 -4.94 35.04
N PRO A 207 14.04 -3.70 35.31
CA PRO A 207 12.86 -3.12 34.73
C PRO A 207 12.90 -3.07 33.18
N ALA A 208 14.08 -2.80 32.61
CA ALA A 208 14.23 -2.75 31.16
C ALA A 208 13.98 -4.11 30.47
N MET A 209 14.42 -5.22 31.07
CA MET A 209 14.19 -6.58 30.56
C MET A 209 12.72 -6.97 30.64
N ARG A 210 12.05 -6.56 31.71
CA ARG A 210 10.61 -6.78 31.86
C ARG A 210 9.81 -5.98 30.83
N SER A 211 10.11 -4.69 30.66
CA SER A 211 9.49 -3.85 29.64
C SER A 211 9.69 -4.40 28.22
N LEU A 212 10.87 -4.95 27.94
CA LEU A 212 11.20 -5.63 26.71
C LEU A 212 10.28 -6.83 26.45
N ALA A 213 10.07 -7.68 27.47
CA ALA A 213 9.17 -8.83 27.35
C ALA A 213 7.71 -8.41 27.13
N GLU A 214 7.23 -7.40 27.87
CA GLU A 214 5.86 -6.91 27.78
C GLU A 214 5.54 -6.42 26.36
N VAL A 215 6.39 -5.56 25.79
CA VAL A 215 6.23 -5.02 24.42
C VAL A 215 6.32 -6.13 23.37
N THR A 216 7.22 -7.10 23.57
CA THR A 216 7.37 -8.21 22.61
C THR A 216 6.17 -9.14 22.61
N ILE A 217 5.67 -9.50 23.78
CA ILE A 217 4.48 -10.37 23.89
C ILE A 217 3.29 -9.72 23.19
N ILE A 218 3.05 -8.44 23.45
CA ILE A 218 1.97 -7.68 22.81
C ILE A 218 2.19 -7.64 21.29
N GLY A 219 3.39 -7.21 20.87
CA GLY A 219 3.73 -7.06 19.47
C GLY A 219 3.57 -8.35 18.68
N MET A 220 4.14 -9.45 19.16
CA MET A 220 4.04 -10.75 18.50
C MET A 220 2.63 -11.29 18.47
N ALA A 221 1.83 -11.12 19.55
CA ALA A 221 0.44 -11.54 19.56
C ALA A 221 -0.38 -10.80 18.48
N VAL A 222 -0.21 -9.48 18.37
CA VAL A 222 -0.89 -8.66 17.38
C VAL A 222 -0.44 -9.04 15.96
N VAL A 223 0.85 -9.15 15.71
CA VAL A 223 1.39 -9.50 14.40
C VAL A 223 0.93 -10.88 13.95
N LEU A 224 0.95 -11.87 14.84
CA LEU A 224 0.45 -13.21 14.56
C LEU A 224 -1.05 -13.18 14.20
N LEU A 225 -1.86 -12.46 14.98
CA LEU A 225 -3.28 -12.30 14.72
C LEU A 225 -3.53 -11.67 13.35
N MET A 226 -2.81 -10.60 13.02
CA MET A 226 -2.95 -9.90 11.74
C MET A 226 -2.49 -10.75 10.56
N ALA A 227 -1.41 -11.48 10.69
CA ALA A 227 -0.94 -12.43 9.67
C ALA A 227 -1.94 -13.56 9.41
N TYR A 228 -2.69 -13.98 10.41
CA TYR A 228 -3.72 -15.01 10.26
C TYR A 228 -5.02 -14.52 9.65
N LEU A 229 -5.38 -13.25 9.87
CA LEU A 229 -6.68 -12.69 9.46
C LEU A 229 -6.61 -11.97 8.11
N PHE A 230 -5.67 -11.04 7.95
CA PHE A 230 -5.68 -10.11 6.81
C PHE A 230 -5.33 -10.76 5.47
N PRO A 231 -4.20 -11.49 5.32
CA PRO A 231 -3.87 -12.09 4.03
C PRO A 231 -4.95 -13.02 3.48
N PRO A 232 -5.58 -13.93 4.28
CA PRO A 232 -6.67 -14.75 3.77
C PRO A 232 -7.91 -13.95 3.37
N LEU A 233 -8.24 -12.87 4.09
CA LEU A 233 -9.38 -12.01 3.76
C LEU A 233 -9.15 -11.27 2.44
N ILE A 234 -7.99 -10.62 2.29
CA ILE A 234 -7.62 -9.90 1.08
C ILE A 234 -7.55 -10.87 -0.10
N PHE A 235 -6.89 -12.02 0.07
CA PHE A 235 -6.76 -13.01 -0.98
C PHE A 235 -8.11 -13.56 -1.44
N LYS A 236 -9.02 -13.84 -0.50
CA LYS A 236 -10.39 -14.25 -0.81
C LYS A 236 -11.12 -13.17 -1.60
N TRP A 237 -10.97 -11.91 -1.24
CA TRP A 237 -11.57 -10.78 -1.96
C TRP A 237 -11.02 -10.64 -3.39
N LEU A 238 -9.72 -10.83 -3.57
CA LEU A 238 -9.07 -10.75 -4.89
C LEU A 238 -9.44 -11.93 -5.83
N THR A 239 -9.63 -13.14 -5.26
CA THR A 239 -9.73 -14.37 -6.05
C THR A 239 -11.12 -15.00 -6.09
N ARG A 240 -12.04 -14.60 -5.19
CA ARG A 240 -13.38 -15.24 -5.07
C ARG A 240 -14.53 -14.25 -5.24
N THR A 241 -15.65 -14.78 -5.71
CA THR A 241 -16.97 -14.14 -5.71
C THR A 241 -17.95 -14.95 -4.86
N LYS A 242 -19.20 -14.47 -4.71
CA LYS A 242 -20.28 -15.23 -4.04
C LYS A 242 -20.54 -16.60 -4.70
N LYS A 243 -20.29 -16.73 -6.02
CA LYS A 243 -20.50 -17.94 -6.81
C LYS A 243 -19.28 -18.88 -6.91
N GLY A 244 -18.12 -18.51 -6.37
CA GLY A 244 -16.91 -19.31 -6.42
C GLY A 244 -15.64 -18.52 -6.77
N TYR A 245 -14.67 -19.19 -7.38
CA TYR A 245 -13.46 -18.52 -7.84
C TYR A 245 -13.76 -17.61 -9.03
N ARG A 246 -13.13 -16.42 -9.07
CA ARG A 246 -13.17 -15.53 -10.23
C ARG A 246 -12.46 -16.19 -11.41
N LEU A 247 -12.99 -16.02 -12.61
CA LEU A 247 -12.30 -16.41 -13.85
C LEU A 247 -10.93 -15.71 -13.97
N MET A 248 -10.91 -14.42 -13.63
CA MET A 248 -9.67 -13.64 -13.53
C MET A 248 -9.58 -13.01 -12.14
N PRO A 249 -8.49 -13.21 -11.40
CA PRO A 249 -8.29 -12.52 -10.12
C PRO A 249 -8.15 -11.03 -10.35
N ILE A 250 -8.53 -10.24 -9.34
CA ILE A 250 -8.30 -8.78 -9.38
C ILE A 250 -6.80 -8.56 -9.21
N THR A 251 -6.15 -8.07 -10.25
CA THR A 251 -4.74 -7.68 -10.24
C THR A 251 -4.61 -6.20 -10.55
N LEU A 252 -3.53 -5.58 -10.09
CA LEU A 252 -3.24 -4.17 -10.41
C LEU A 252 -3.17 -3.96 -11.93
N LYS A 253 -2.54 -4.90 -12.65
CA LYS A 253 -2.48 -4.90 -14.10
C LYS A 253 -3.89 -4.88 -14.72
N ASN A 254 -4.77 -5.79 -14.30
CA ASN A 254 -6.14 -5.86 -14.81
C ASN A 254 -6.94 -4.60 -14.45
N LEU A 255 -6.72 -4.05 -13.24
CA LEU A 255 -7.36 -2.81 -12.82
C LEU A 255 -6.92 -1.62 -13.68
N LEU A 256 -5.62 -1.47 -13.90
CA LEU A 256 -5.07 -0.40 -14.76
C LEU A 256 -5.55 -0.53 -16.21
N VAL A 257 -5.55 -1.75 -16.76
CA VAL A 257 -6.08 -2.02 -18.10
C VAL A 257 -7.57 -1.68 -18.18
N THR A 258 -8.34 -2.02 -17.15
CA THR A 258 -9.78 -1.69 -17.09
C THR A 258 -9.99 -0.18 -17.06
N ILE A 259 -9.29 0.54 -16.17
CA ILE A 259 -9.37 2.00 -16.08
C ILE A 259 -8.97 2.65 -17.41
N PHE A 260 -7.86 2.23 -17.99
CA PHE A 260 -7.40 2.71 -19.30
C PHE A 260 -8.46 2.49 -20.38
N SER A 261 -9.03 1.28 -20.47
CA SER A 261 -10.06 0.93 -21.46
C SER A 261 -11.32 1.79 -21.30
N PHE A 262 -11.74 2.06 -20.06
CA PHE A 262 -12.86 2.97 -19.79
C PHE A 262 -12.55 4.42 -20.19
N ILE A 263 -11.35 4.91 -19.91
CA ILE A 263 -10.95 6.27 -20.34
C ILE A 263 -10.98 6.38 -21.87
N VAL A 264 -10.39 5.42 -22.57
CA VAL A 264 -10.37 5.39 -24.04
C VAL A 264 -11.78 5.29 -24.61
N PHE A 265 -12.65 4.49 -23.99
CA PHE A 265 -14.07 4.39 -24.38
C PHE A 265 -14.82 5.72 -24.18
N ILE A 266 -14.64 6.39 -23.05
CA ILE A 266 -15.29 7.68 -22.77
C ILE A 266 -14.82 8.76 -23.76
N VAL A 267 -13.49 8.85 -23.98
CA VAL A 267 -12.92 9.81 -24.94
C VAL A 267 -13.43 9.53 -26.34
N GLY A 268 -13.42 8.27 -26.78
CA GLY A 268 -13.99 7.87 -28.06
C GLY A 268 -15.48 8.22 -28.20
N SER A 269 -16.25 8.05 -27.13
CA SER A 269 -17.67 8.41 -27.09
C SER A 269 -17.89 9.92 -27.21
N ILE A 270 -17.07 10.75 -26.57
CA ILE A 270 -17.14 12.21 -26.70
C ILE A 270 -16.81 12.63 -28.13
N ILE A 271 -15.75 12.07 -28.73
CA ILE A 271 -15.36 12.36 -30.11
C ILE A 271 -16.47 11.98 -31.08
N LEU A 272 -17.04 10.77 -30.98
CA LEU A 272 -18.14 10.31 -31.82
C LEU A 272 -19.40 11.15 -31.64
N THR A 273 -19.72 11.55 -30.41
CA THR A 273 -20.87 12.45 -30.16
C THR A 273 -20.68 13.79 -30.87
N THR A 274 -19.47 14.36 -30.79
CA THR A 274 -19.14 15.61 -31.47
C THR A 274 -19.20 15.48 -32.97
N ILE A 275 -18.67 14.40 -33.56
CA ILE A 275 -18.76 14.09 -34.99
C ILE A 275 -20.23 13.92 -35.41
N GLY A 276 -21.01 13.18 -34.63
CA GLY A 276 -22.46 12.99 -34.91
C GLY A 276 -23.22 14.30 -34.87
N PHE A 277 -22.96 15.17 -33.91
CA PHE A 277 -23.55 16.49 -33.82
C PHE A 277 -23.21 17.35 -35.05
N LEU A 278 -21.93 17.42 -35.43
CA LEU A 278 -21.48 18.20 -36.58
C LEU A 278 -22.08 17.66 -37.90
N LEU A 279 -22.06 16.34 -38.13
CA LEU A 279 -22.52 15.75 -39.36
C LEU A 279 -24.04 15.73 -39.50
N LEU A 280 -24.77 15.40 -38.42
CA LEU A 280 -26.21 15.09 -38.52
C LEU A 280 -27.10 16.22 -38.02
N THR A 281 -26.60 17.09 -37.12
CA THR A 281 -27.37 18.22 -36.63
C THR A 281 -27.08 19.48 -37.45
N ILE A 282 -25.80 19.79 -37.69
CA ILE A 282 -25.38 20.96 -38.47
C ILE A 282 -25.42 20.64 -39.99
N GLY A 283 -24.81 19.50 -40.39
CA GLY A 283 -24.71 19.10 -41.80
C GLY A 283 -25.99 18.48 -42.42
N GLY A 284 -27.03 18.27 -41.61
CA GLY A 284 -28.30 17.72 -42.02
C GLY A 284 -28.33 16.18 -42.08
N LYS A 285 -29.54 15.62 -41.88
CA LYS A 285 -29.80 14.16 -41.79
C LYS A 285 -29.91 13.47 -43.17
N SER A 286 -29.00 13.77 -44.10
CA SER A 286 -28.94 13.07 -45.37
C SER A 286 -28.41 11.64 -45.20
N GLU A 287 -28.85 10.69 -46.05
CA GLU A 287 -28.36 9.29 -46.02
C GLU A 287 -26.83 9.21 -46.20
N LYS A 288 -26.22 10.12 -46.95
CA LYS A 288 -24.77 10.25 -47.08
C LYS A 288 -24.09 10.59 -45.76
N ASN A 289 -24.67 11.50 -44.98
CA ASN A 289 -24.10 11.90 -43.65
C ASN A 289 -24.32 10.81 -42.63
N LYS A 290 -25.44 10.10 -42.64
CA LYS A 290 -25.70 8.94 -41.78
C LYS A 290 -24.67 7.85 -42.05
N LEU A 291 -24.45 7.47 -43.31
CA LEU A 291 -23.48 6.45 -43.69
C LEU A 291 -22.03 6.87 -43.28
N LYS A 292 -21.69 8.14 -43.46
CA LYS A 292 -20.41 8.66 -42.96
C LYS A 292 -20.29 8.48 -41.44
N PHE A 293 -21.32 8.83 -40.67
CA PHE A 293 -21.32 8.65 -39.21
C PHE A 293 -21.16 7.18 -38.83
N HIS A 294 -21.88 6.27 -39.46
CA HIS A 294 -21.75 4.83 -39.26
C HIS A 294 -20.33 4.33 -39.63
N THR A 295 -19.70 4.89 -40.63
CA THR A 295 -18.31 4.57 -40.99
C THR A 295 -17.34 5.02 -39.89
N TYR A 296 -17.53 6.23 -39.34
CA TYR A 296 -16.72 6.69 -38.18
C TYR A 296 -16.96 5.81 -36.95
N LEU A 297 -18.22 5.43 -36.68
CA LEU A 297 -18.56 4.54 -35.56
C LEU A 297 -17.86 3.17 -35.70
N CYS A 298 -17.97 2.55 -36.89
CA CYS A 298 -17.33 1.27 -37.22
C CYS A 298 -15.81 1.34 -37.05
N ASN A 299 -15.16 2.38 -37.58
CA ASN A 299 -13.73 2.56 -37.49
C ASN A 299 -13.26 2.84 -36.04
N THR A 300 -14.05 3.61 -35.30
CA THR A 300 -13.75 3.86 -33.87
C THR A 300 -13.83 2.57 -33.07
N PHE A 301 -14.83 1.72 -33.29
CA PHE A 301 -14.90 0.43 -32.61
C PHE A 301 -13.77 -0.51 -33.00
N ARG A 302 -13.34 -0.53 -34.26
CA ARG A 302 -12.12 -1.25 -34.67
C ARG A 302 -10.87 -0.77 -33.94
N LEU A 303 -10.74 0.55 -33.79
CA LEU A 303 -9.62 1.15 -33.06
C LEU A 303 -9.69 0.81 -31.57
N LEU A 304 -10.88 0.95 -30.96
CA LEU A 304 -11.09 0.66 -29.52
C LEU A 304 -10.76 -0.80 -29.21
N VAL A 305 -11.27 -1.75 -30.00
CA VAL A 305 -10.99 -3.18 -29.79
C VAL A 305 -9.49 -3.48 -29.88
N LYS A 306 -8.79 -2.86 -30.84
CA LYS A 306 -7.33 -3.01 -30.99
C LYS A 306 -6.53 -2.30 -29.88
N ALA A 307 -7.07 -1.23 -29.32
CA ALA A 307 -6.42 -0.44 -28.28
C ALA A 307 -6.56 -1.05 -26.88
N ILE A 308 -7.51 -1.95 -26.65
CA ILE A 308 -7.71 -2.61 -25.36
C ILE A 308 -6.56 -3.61 -25.14
N PRO A 309 -5.67 -3.39 -24.17
CA PRO A 309 -4.59 -4.33 -23.89
C PRO A 309 -5.16 -5.67 -23.40
N LEU A 310 -4.45 -6.76 -23.66
CA LEU A 310 -4.82 -8.12 -23.26
C LEU A 310 -6.08 -8.69 -23.92
N VAL A 311 -6.60 -8.04 -24.96
CA VAL A 311 -7.71 -8.56 -25.76
C VAL A 311 -7.19 -8.86 -27.16
N ASP A 312 -7.11 -10.13 -27.50
CA ASP A 312 -6.81 -10.59 -28.85
C ASP A 312 -8.11 -10.87 -29.59
N CYS A 313 -8.31 -10.20 -30.71
CA CYS A 313 -9.50 -10.38 -31.55
C CYS A 313 -9.16 -11.24 -32.77
N HIS A 314 -9.67 -12.47 -32.79
CA HIS A 314 -9.53 -13.37 -33.91
C HIS A 314 -10.89 -13.52 -34.63
N LEU A 315 -10.97 -13.09 -35.88
CA LEU A 315 -12.17 -13.21 -36.71
C LEU A 315 -12.05 -14.49 -37.55
N HIS A 316 -12.89 -15.48 -37.24
CA HIS A 316 -13.00 -16.70 -38.02
C HIS A 316 -14.24 -16.64 -38.92
N ASN A 317 -14.05 -16.29 -40.17
CA ASN A 317 -15.12 -16.20 -41.18
C ASN A 317 -15.09 -17.43 -42.10
N THR A 318 -15.68 -18.53 -41.62
CA THR A 318 -15.72 -19.82 -42.38
C THR A 318 -16.66 -19.80 -43.55
N THR A 319 -17.67 -18.93 -43.57
CA THR A 319 -18.67 -18.82 -44.62
C THR A 319 -18.34 -17.73 -45.66
N HIS A 320 -17.21 -17.03 -45.49
CA HIS A 320 -16.80 -15.89 -46.30
C HIS A 320 -17.86 -14.79 -46.43
N GLU A 321 -18.64 -14.59 -45.33
CA GLU A 321 -19.67 -13.55 -45.28
C GLU A 321 -19.01 -12.17 -45.27
N ASP A 322 -19.42 -11.28 -46.17
CA ASP A 322 -18.90 -9.92 -46.29
C ASP A 322 -19.88 -8.85 -45.76
N PHE A 323 -21.05 -9.27 -45.26
CA PHE A 323 -22.13 -8.41 -44.75
C PHE A 323 -22.60 -7.34 -45.78
N SER A 324 -22.42 -7.57 -47.07
CA SER A 324 -22.82 -6.64 -48.11
C SER A 324 -24.31 -6.65 -48.34
N LYS A 325 -24.98 -7.79 -48.08
CA LYS A 325 -26.42 -7.95 -48.20
C LYS A 325 -27.09 -7.68 -46.85
N PRO A 326 -28.16 -6.87 -46.81
CA PRO A 326 -28.90 -6.63 -45.59
C PRO A 326 -29.56 -7.92 -45.08
N GLY A 327 -29.48 -8.12 -43.77
CA GLY A 327 -30.01 -9.31 -43.10
C GLY A 327 -30.20 -9.09 -41.59
N ILE A 328 -30.61 -10.15 -40.91
CA ILE A 328 -30.72 -10.15 -39.44
C ILE A 328 -29.50 -10.87 -38.89
N ILE A 329 -28.76 -10.19 -38.05
CA ILE A 329 -27.58 -10.72 -37.35
C ILE A 329 -28.02 -11.06 -35.93
N ILE A 330 -27.92 -12.32 -35.55
CA ILE A 330 -28.22 -12.81 -34.18
C ILE A 330 -26.93 -13.12 -33.47
N CYS A 331 -26.73 -12.54 -32.31
CA CYS A 331 -25.57 -12.75 -31.46
C CYS A 331 -26.00 -13.11 -30.05
N ASN A 332 -25.19 -13.94 -29.35
CA ASN A 332 -25.26 -14.09 -27.92
C ASN A 332 -24.69 -12.83 -27.22
N HIS A 333 -25.11 -12.59 -25.98
CA HIS A 333 -24.74 -11.38 -25.25
C HIS A 333 -24.12 -11.68 -23.88
N GLN A 334 -22.79 -11.57 -23.79
CA GLN A 334 -22.05 -11.80 -22.55
C GLN A 334 -21.42 -10.51 -22.00
N SER A 335 -21.00 -9.60 -22.87
CA SER A 335 -20.28 -8.39 -22.47
C SER A 335 -20.65 -7.17 -23.32
N HIS A 336 -20.27 -5.99 -22.87
CA HIS A 336 -20.37 -4.77 -23.69
C HIS A 336 -19.49 -4.80 -24.96
N LEU A 337 -18.46 -5.66 -24.97
CA LEU A 337 -17.57 -5.82 -26.11
C LEU A 337 -18.26 -6.46 -27.29
N ASP A 338 -19.31 -7.28 -27.08
CA ASP A 338 -20.05 -7.98 -28.15
C ASP A 338 -20.64 -6.98 -29.15
N LEU A 339 -21.18 -5.86 -28.66
CA LEU A 339 -21.65 -4.78 -29.48
C LEU A 339 -20.54 -4.17 -30.34
N MET A 340 -19.36 -3.95 -29.73
CA MET A 340 -18.22 -3.40 -30.45
C MET A 340 -17.70 -4.36 -31.52
N TYR A 341 -17.60 -5.65 -31.18
CA TYR A 341 -17.17 -6.69 -32.13
C TYR A 341 -18.10 -6.81 -33.33
N THR A 342 -19.39 -6.68 -33.11
CA THR A 342 -20.37 -6.80 -34.20
C THR A 342 -20.40 -5.53 -35.05
N LEU A 343 -20.42 -4.35 -34.43
CA LEU A 343 -20.50 -3.08 -35.16
C LEU A 343 -19.20 -2.72 -35.91
N MET A 344 -18.06 -3.34 -35.56
CA MET A 344 -16.82 -3.14 -36.29
C MET A 344 -16.77 -3.92 -37.63
N LEU A 345 -17.70 -4.87 -37.85
CA LEU A 345 -17.69 -5.72 -39.04
C LEU A 345 -18.08 -4.92 -40.28
N ASN A 346 -19.22 -4.20 -40.23
CA ASN A 346 -19.71 -3.42 -41.34
C ASN A 346 -20.37 -2.10 -40.87
N PRO A 347 -20.14 -0.96 -41.54
CA PRO A 347 -20.81 0.31 -41.23
C PRO A 347 -22.34 0.28 -41.33
N LYS A 348 -22.92 -0.64 -42.11
CA LYS A 348 -24.35 -0.74 -42.28
C LYS A 348 -25.01 -1.74 -41.35
N ILE A 349 -24.70 -1.63 -40.04
CA ILE A 349 -25.33 -2.44 -38.99
C ILE A 349 -26.05 -1.50 -38.01
N ILE A 350 -27.31 -1.75 -37.73
CA ILE A 350 -28.15 -1.07 -36.75
C ILE A 350 -28.52 -2.09 -35.66
N CYS A 351 -28.39 -1.69 -34.40
CA CYS A 351 -28.65 -2.57 -33.27
C CYS A 351 -29.96 -2.25 -32.57
N LEU A 352 -30.68 -3.28 -32.15
CA LEU A 352 -31.77 -3.15 -31.17
C LEU A 352 -31.16 -3.03 -29.77
N THR A 353 -31.63 -2.05 -29.00
CA THR A 353 -31.02 -1.72 -27.70
C THR A 353 -32.09 -1.58 -26.62
N ASN A 354 -31.66 -1.61 -25.36
CA ASN A 354 -32.51 -1.39 -24.21
C ASN A 354 -32.72 0.10 -23.91
N LYS A 355 -33.87 0.46 -23.34
CA LYS A 355 -34.23 1.84 -23.00
C LYS A 355 -33.23 2.55 -22.09
N TRP A 356 -32.58 1.83 -21.15
CA TRP A 356 -31.58 2.42 -20.32
C TRP A 356 -30.31 2.83 -21.09
N VAL A 357 -29.92 2.04 -22.10
CA VAL A 357 -28.78 2.32 -22.99
C VAL A 357 -29.04 3.57 -23.81
N TRP A 358 -30.26 3.69 -24.33
CA TRP A 358 -30.74 4.86 -25.07
C TRP A 358 -30.65 6.15 -24.28
N ASN A 359 -30.88 6.09 -22.96
CA ASN A 359 -30.85 7.23 -22.03
C ASN A 359 -29.51 7.45 -21.37
N CYS A 360 -28.49 6.65 -21.71
CA CYS A 360 -27.18 6.79 -21.09
C CYS A 360 -26.52 8.13 -21.44
N PRO A 361 -26.03 8.92 -20.47
CA PRO A 361 -25.47 10.24 -20.70
C PRO A 361 -24.20 10.22 -21.56
N PHE A 362 -23.41 9.17 -21.49
CA PHE A 362 -22.10 9.10 -22.16
C PHE A 362 -22.20 8.70 -23.62
N TYR A 363 -23.03 7.73 -23.98
CA TYR A 363 -23.13 7.19 -25.34
C TYR A 363 -24.54 7.14 -25.93
N GLY A 364 -25.56 7.56 -25.19
CA GLY A 364 -26.94 7.59 -25.68
C GLY A 364 -27.13 8.48 -26.93
N ASN A 365 -26.36 9.57 -27.02
CA ASN A 365 -26.38 10.42 -28.23
C ASN A 365 -25.83 9.67 -29.46
N ILE A 366 -24.75 8.88 -29.30
CA ILE A 366 -24.18 8.07 -30.37
C ILE A 366 -25.22 7.09 -30.91
N ILE A 367 -25.94 6.43 -30.01
CA ILE A 367 -26.99 5.46 -30.34
C ILE A 367 -28.12 6.13 -31.09
N ARG A 368 -28.54 7.34 -30.71
CA ARG A 368 -29.58 8.12 -31.43
C ARG A 368 -29.11 8.58 -32.81
N PHE A 369 -27.85 9.01 -32.92
CA PHE A 369 -27.27 9.36 -34.23
C PHE A 369 -27.06 8.17 -35.13
N ALA A 370 -26.81 6.99 -34.57
CA ALA A 370 -26.70 5.73 -35.31
C ALA A 370 -28.06 5.08 -35.66
N GLU A 371 -29.17 5.74 -35.35
CA GLU A 371 -30.53 5.20 -35.58
C GLU A 371 -30.76 3.80 -34.97
N PHE A 372 -30.15 3.52 -33.79
CA PHE A 372 -30.43 2.30 -33.03
C PHE A 372 -31.82 2.43 -32.40
N TYR A 373 -32.54 1.33 -32.27
CA TYR A 373 -33.92 1.36 -31.80
C TYR A 373 -34.05 0.76 -30.41
N PRO A 374 -34.65 1.51 -29.42
CA PRO A 374 -34.93 0.95 -28.12
C PRO A 374 -36.13 0.00 -28.15
N VAL A 375 -35.91 -1.22 -27.64
CA VAL A 375 -36.97 -2.22 -27.48
C VAL A 375 -37.17 -2.42 -25.98
N SER A 376 -38.37 -2.16 -25.47
CA SER A 376 -38.66 -2.27 -24.03
C SER A 376 -39.55 -3.44 -23.66
N GLU A 377 -40.58 -3.74 -24.42
CA GLU A 377 -41.58 -4.77 -24.10
C GLU A 377 -42.13 -5.47 -25.37
N GLY A 378 -41.27 -5.60 -26.37
CA GLY A 378 -41.65 -6.15 -27.67
C GLY A 378 -41.52 -5.14 -28.82
N LEU A 379 -41.69 -5.62 -30.04
CA LEU A 379 -41.66 -4.80 -31.26
C LEU A 379 -43.05 -4.25 -31.51
N ASP A 380 -43.25 -2.95 -31.38
CA ASP A 380 -44.46 -2.28 -31.82
C ASP A 380 -44.45 -2.09 -33.36
N ASP A 381 -45.61 -1.88 -33.97
CA ASP A 381 -45.72 -1.70 -35.42
C ASP A 381 -44.88 -0.54 -35.95
N LYS A 382 -44.67 0.48 -35.15
CA LYS A 382 -43.81 1.62 -35.49
C LYS A 382 -42.35 1.21 -35.59
N CYS A 383 -41.86 0.42 -34.63
CA CYS A 383 -40.51 -0.14 -34.66
C CYS A 383 -40.30 -1.06 -35.85
N VAL A 384 -41.26 -1.95 -36.13
CA VAL A 384 -41.21 -2.86 -37.27
C VAL A 384 -41.12 -2.07 -38.61
N ASN A 385 -41.88 -1.01 -38.76
CA ASN A 385 -41.85 -0.19 -40.00
C ASN A 385 -40.51 0.55 -40.13
N LEU A 386 -39.93 1.05 -39.03
CA LEU A 386 -38.61 1.69 -39.06
C LEU A 386 -37.52 0.69 -39.42
N LEU A 387 -37.58 -0.54 -38.90
CA LEU A 387 -36.61 -1.60 -39.20
C LEU A 387 -36.73 -2.04 -40.68
N LYS A 388 -37.97 -2.18 -41.24
CA LYS A 388 -38.18 -2.44 -42.66
C LYS A 388 -37.54 -1.37 -43.54
N GLY A 389 -37.78 -0.09 -43.23
CA GLY A 389 -37.13 1.02 -43.92
C GLY A 389 -35.60 1.04 -43.78
N ALA A 390 -35.03 0.54 -42.69
CA ALA A 390 -33.59 0.39 -42.55
C ALA A 390 -33.04 -0.72 -43.46
N ILE A 391 -33.72 -1.85 -43.55
CA ILE A 391 -33.38 -2.97 -44.46
C ILE A 391 -33.43 -2.52 -45.93
N GLU A 392 -34.48 -1.77 -46.32
CA GLU A 392 -34.61 -1.21 -47.66
C GLU A 392 -33.45 -0.25 -48.02
N ARG A 393 -32.92 0.48 -47.06
CA ARG A 393 -31.73 1.31 -47.23
C ARG A 393 -30.42 0.50 -47.21
N GLY A 394 -30.49 -0.83 -47.06
CA GLY A 394 -29.35 -1.74 -47.10
C GLY A 394 -28.64 -1.92 -45.77
N TYR A 395 -29.28 -1.65 -44.63
CA TYR A 395 -28.73 -1.91 -43.28
C TYR A 395 -29.13 -3.30 -42.78
N SER A 396 -28.23 -3.98 -42.13
CA SER A 396 -28.51 -5.20 -41.36
C SER A 396 -28.93 -4.87 -39.93
N ILE A 397 -29.78 -5.70 -39.35
CA ILE A 397 -30.32 -5.52 -38.01
C ILE A 397 -29.62 -6.50 -37.04
N LEU A 398 -28.92 -5.98 -36.04
CA LEU A 398 -28.31 -6.76 -34.98
C LEU A 398 -29.29 -6.93 -33.82
N ILE A 399 -29.46 -8.19 -33.39
CA ILE A 399 -30.34 -8.58 -32.30
C ILE A 399 -29.56 -9.44 -31.29
N PHE A 400 -29.72 -9.12 -30.02
CA PHE A 400 -29.31 -9.97 -28.92
C PHE A 400 -30.58 -10.60 -28.29
N PRO A 401 -30.91 -11.85 -28.61
CA PRO A 401 -32.22 -12.44 -28.24
C PRO A 401 -32.37 -12.57 -26.70
N GLU A 402 -31.27 -12.71 -25.97
CA GLU A 402 -31.26 -12.83 -24.53
C GLU A 402 -31.76 -11.56 -23.82
N GLY A 403 -31.75 -10.39 -24.48
CA GLY A 403 -32.17 -9.10 -23.92
C GLY A 403 -31.34 -8.60 -22.74
N THR A 404 -30.64 -9.50 -22.07
CA THR A 404 -29.72 -9.26 -20.94
C THR A 404 -28.46 -10.10 -21.12
N ARG A 405 -27.42 -9.78 -20.38
CA ARG A 405 -26.20 -10.58 -20.41
C ARG A 405 -26.43 -11.90 -19.68
N SER A 406 -26.22 -13.03 -20.33
CA SER A 406 -26.18 -14.34 -19.69
C SER A 406 -24.79 -14.69 -19.21
N GLU A 407 -24.68 -15.41 -18.08
CA GLU A 407 -23.41 -15.87 -17.54
C GLU A 407 -22.97 -17.22 -18.15
N ASP A 408 -23.89 -17.95 -18.72
CA ASP A 408 -23.77 -19.34 -19.19
C ASP A 408 -24.12 -19.55 -20.65
N CYS A 409 -24.37 -18.50 -21.42
CA CYS A 409 -24.78 -18.52 -22.82
C CYS A 409 -26.13 -19.24 -23.08
N SER A 410 -27.02 -19.35 -22.08
CA SER A 410 -28.34 -19.97 -22.18
C SER A 410 -29.46 -18.96 -22.37
#